data_66393d391089eadcfc3f161f2846fea4
#
_entry.id   66393d391089eadcfc3f161f2846fea4
#
_cell.length_a   1.000
_cell.length_b   1.000
_cell.length_c   1.000
_cell.angle_alpha   90.00
_cell.angle_beta   90.00
_cell.angle_gamma   90.00
#
_symmetry.space_group_name_H-M   'P 1'
#
loop_
_entity.id
_entity.type
_entity.pdbx_description
1 polymer ?
#
loop_
_entity_poly.entity_id
_entity_poly.type
_entity_poly.pdbx_seq_one_letter_code
_entity_poly.pdbx_strand_id
1 'polypeptide(L)'
;MVDVIICEELKKICPEMTLGCIQAHVEVESSSDSLWKEINDYCEVLKKEMHIEELASLPRIKEGREIYKKLGKAPSKYRLSSEALIRRILQGKGVYKINNIVDINNLISLKSKFPAGSYNIENLHNPISLMIGKEDEQYKGIGKEQINMENIPLLTDSIGSFGSPTSDSERAMITSNASEILMCIYSFSGKTDIDEYLKYGKEILEKYANAKDIKIKIIK
;
A
#
# COMPACT_ATOMS: atom_id res chain seq x y z
N MET A 1 -3.22 1.78 -19.13
CA MET A 1 -2.78 1.43 -17.76
C MET A 1 -1.41 0.83 -17.85
N VAL A 2 -0.54 1.14 -16.88
CA VAL A 2 0.79 0.50 -16.78
C VAL A 2 0.64 -1.02 -16.77
N ASP A 3 1.60 -1.72 -17.37
CA ASP A 3 1.59 -3.17 -17.39
C ASP A 3 2.24 -3.69 -16.11
N VAL A 4 1.45 -4.46 -15.33
CA VAL A 4 1.87 -5.02 -14.05
C VAL A 4 1.63 -6.52 -14.05
N ILE A 5 2.64 -7.28 -13.64
CA ILE A 5 2.58 -8.75 -13.52
C ILE A 5 3.02 -9.19 -12.12
N ILE A 6 2.59 -10.38 -11.71
CA ILE A 6 3.10 -11.06 -10.51
C ILE A 6 4.01 -12.20 -10.97
N CYS A 7 5.26 -12.22 -10.50
CA CYS A 7 6.24 -13.24 -10.89
C CYS A 7 5.86 -14.63 -10.38
N GLU A 8 6.16 -15.64 -11.18
CA GLU A 8 5.88 -17.05 -10.86
C GLU A 8 6.54 -17.53 -9.55
N GLU A 9 7.70 -17.01 -9.21
CA GLU A 9 8.40 -17.35 -7.95
C GLU A 9 7.60 -16.91 -6.73
N LEU A 10 7.00 -15.72 -6.77
CA LEU A 10 6.13 -15.23 -5.71
C LEU A 10 4.82 -16.04 -5.66
N LYS A 11 4.25 -16.37 -6.81
CA LYS A 11 3.04 -17.21 -6.90
C LYS A 11 3.24 -18.62 -6.32
N LYS A 12 4.42 -19.19 -6.47
CA LYS A 12 4.74 -20.51 -5.84
C LYS A 12 4.66 -20.47 -4.31
N ILE A 13 5.03 -19.34 -3.68
CA ILE A 13 5.01 -19.16 -2.23
C ILE A 13 3.65 -18.65 -1.74
N CYS A 14 3.03 -17.78 -2.52
CA CYS A 14 1.73 -17.17 -2.27
C CYS A 14 0.83 -17.32 -3.52
N PRO A 15 0.23 -18.51 -3.75
CA PRO A 15 -0.59 -18.77 -4.95
C PRO A 15 -1.78 -17.82 -5.09
N GLU A 16 -2.31 -17.35 -3.95
CA GLU A 16 -3.46 -16.47 -3.87
C GLU A 16 -3.07 -14.98 -3.91
N MET A 17 -1.77 -14.66 -4.18
CA MET A 17 -1.34 -13.27 -4.26
C MET A 17 -2.14 -12.52 -5.32
N THR A 18 -2.75 -11.44 -4.89
CA THR A 18 -3.55 -10.57 -5.77
C THR A 18 -3.14 -9.12 -5.53
N LEU A 19 -2.97 -8.38 -6.62
CA LEU A 19 -2.67 -6.96 -6.58
C LEU A 19 -3.83 -6.19 -7.23
N GLY A 20 -4.52 -5.36 -6.45
CA GLY A 20 -5.49 -4.41 -6.97
C GLY A 20 -4.79 -3.11 -7.35
N CYS A 21 -4.99 -2.65 -8.58
CA CYS A 21 -4.35 -1.45 -9.10
C CYS A 21 -5.39 -0.41 -9.52
N ILE A 22 -5.18 0.85 -9.13
CA ILE A 22 -5.90 2.02 -9.62
C ILE A 22 -4.87 2.95 -10.26
N GLN A 23 -5.07 3.30 -11.52
CA GLN A 23 -4.33 4.35 -12.21
C GLN A 23 -5.26 5.51 -12.51
N ALA A 24 -4.84 6.74 -12.22
CA ALA A 24 -5.65 7.93 -12.43
C ALA A 24 -4.79 9.18 -12.62
N HIS A 25 -5.29 10.13 -13.41
CA HIS A 25 -4.83 11.52 -13.34
C HIS A 25 -5.42 12.17 -12.09
N VAL A 26 -4.62 12.92 -11.35
CA VAL A 26 -4.99 13.50 -10.06
C VAL A 26 -4.42 14.90 -9.89
N GLU A 27 -5.00 15.65 -8.96
CA GLU A 27 -4.44 16.90 -8.45
C GLU A 27 -3.90 16.63 -7.04
N VAL A 28 -2.57 16.74 -6.86
CA VAL A 28 -1.92 16.53 -5.55
C VAL A 28 -1.88 17.85 -4.79
N GLU A 29 -2.54 17.89 -3.66
CA GLU A 29 -2.63 19.06 -2.80
C GLU A 29 -2.68 18.69 -1.30
N SER A 30 -2.71 19.68 -0.44
CA SER A 30 -2.97 19.47 0.98
C SER A 30 -4.36 18.89 1.18
N SER A 31 -4.47 17.85 2.01
CA SER A 31 -5.75 17.21 2.29
C SER A 31 -6.76 18.18 2.89
N SER A 32 -7.98 18.15 2.35
CA SER A 32 -9.11 18.95 2.85
C SER A 32 -9.52 18.58 4.27
N ASP A 33 -10.16 19.51 4.96
CA ASP A 33 -10.70 19.25 6.30
C ASP A 33 -11.74 18.13 6.31
N SER A 34 -12.49 17.97 5.21
CA SER A 34 -13.49 16.90 5.07
C SER A 34 -12.85 15.52 4.95
N LEU A 35 -11.72 15.38 4.21
CA LEU A 35 -10.95 14.13 4.17
C LEU A 35 -10.36 13.82 5.54
N TRP A 36 -9.78 14.82 6.21
CA TRP A 36 -9.22 14.64 7.54
C TRP A 36 -10.26 14.31 8.59
N LYS A 37 -11.45 14.88 8.47
CA LYS A 37 -12.56 14.48 9.34
C LYS A 37 -12.90 13.00 9.16
N GLU A 38 -13.00 12.51 7.92
CA GLU A 38 -13.29 11.09 7.64
C GLU A 38 -12.20 10.16 8.20
N ILE A 39 -10.93 10.54 8.06
CA ILE A 39 -9.79 9.78 8.64
C ILE A 39 -9.86 9.75 10.17
N ASN A 40 -10.06 10.91 10.80
CA ASN A 40 -10.10 11.01 12.25
C ASN A 40 -11.31 10.27 12.84
N ASP A 41 -12.48 10.40 12.23
CA ASP A 41 -13.68 9.66 12.66
C ASP A 41 -13.41 8.15 12.63
N TYR A 42 -12.74 7.65 11.57
CA TYR A 42 -12.40 6.24 11.47
C TYR A 42 -11.30 5.83 12.47
N CYS A 43 -10.34 6.69 12.76
CA CYS A 43 -9.34 6.44 13.82
C CYS A 43 -10.02 6.27 15.19
N GLU A 44 -11.04 7.06 15.49
CA GLU A 44 -11.80 6.92 16.76
C GLU A 44 -12.61 5.61 16.80
N VAL A 45 -13.15 5.17 15.66
CA VAL A 45 -13.79 3.83 15.56
C VAL A 45 -12.77 2.74 15.89
N LEU A 46 -11.58 2.77 15.27
CA LEU A 46 -10.53 1.78 15.51
C LEU A 46 -10.11 1.72 16.99
N LYS A 47 -9.94 2.88 17.65
CA LYS A 47 -9.57 2.94 19.06
C LYS A 47 -10.65 2.37 20.01
N LYS A 48 -11.93 2.47 19.62
CA LYS A 48 -13.05 1.93 20.41
C LYS A 48 -13.25 0.43 20.23
N GLU A 49 -13.02 -0.06 19.02
CA GLU A 49 -13.37 -1.42 18.62
C GLU A 49 -12.20 -2.41 18.64
N MET A 50 -10.97 -1.94 18.86
CA MET A 50 -9.79 -2.79 18.69
C MET A 50 -8.74 -2.56 19.78
N HIS A 51 -8.20 -3.66 20.29
CA HIS A 51 -7.03 -3.66 21.15
C HIS A 51 -5.76 -4.02 20.38
N ILE A 52 -4.61 -3.47 20.80
CA ILE A 52 -3.33 -3.61 20.08
C ILE A 52 -2.85 -5.08 20.05
N GLU A 53 -3.24 -5.89 21.02
CA GLU A 53 -2.94 -7.31 21.15
C GLU A 53 -3.64 -8.14 20.05
N GLU A 54 -4.80 -7.70 19.59
CA GLU A 54 -5.61 -8.39 18.58
C GLU A 54 -5.12 -8.13 17.15
N LEU A 55 -4.35 -7.06 16.96
CA LEU A 55 -3.96 -6.57 15.64
C LEU A 55 -3.27 -7.64 14.79
N ALA A 56 -2.37 -8.43 15.37
CA ALA A 56 -1.64 -9.46 14.64
C ALA A 56 -2.52 -10.66 14.23
N SER A 57 -3.70 -10.82 14.82
CA SER A 57 -4.68 -11.88 14.53
C SER A 57 -5.75 -11.48 13.52
N LEU A 58 -5.84 -10.20 13.13
CA LEU A 58 -6.74 -9.76 12.08
C LEU A 58 -6.47 -10.54 10.79
N PRO A 59 -7.49 -11.12 10.14
CA PRO A 59 -7.30 -12.06 9.04
C PRO A 59 -6.28 -11.58 7.99
N ARG A 60 -6.45 -10.38 7.43
CA ARG A 60 -5.57 -9.85 6.37
C ARG A 60 -4.16 -9.53 6.84
N ILE A 61 -3.99 -9.11 8.09
CA ILE A 61 -2.67 -8.90 8.69
C ILE A 61 -1.99 -10.23 8.96
N LYS A 62 -2.73 -11.20 9.50
CA LYS A 62 -2.23 -12.56 9.76
C LYS A 62 -1.75 -13.24 8.47
N GLU A 63 -2.54 -13.18 7.40
CA GLU A 63 -2.19 -13.74 6.08
C GLU A 63 -0.86 -13.18 5.57
N GLY A 64 -0.70 -11.86 5.55
CA GLY A 64 0.56 -11.25 5.13
C GLY A 64 1.75 -11.61 6.04
N ARG A 65 1.53 -11.68 7.36
CA ARG A 65 2.55 -12.12 8.33
C ARG A 65 2.98 -13.57 8.09
N GLU A 66 2.05 -14.46 7.71
CA GLU A 66 2.36 -15.84 7.36
C GLU A 66 3.19 -15.94 6.08
N ILE A 67 2.87 -15.15 5.06
CA ILE A 67 3.70 -15.08 3.84
C ILE A 67 5.11 -14.55 4.16
N TYR A 68 5.24 -13.51 4.98
CA TYR A 68 6.56 -13.01 5.39
C TYR A 68 7.38 -14.07 6.12
N LYS A 69 6.76 -14.87 6.99
CA LYS A 69 7.42 -16.03 7.64
C LYS A 69 7.88 -17.06 6.62
N LYS A 70 7.04 -17.40 5.62
CA LYS A 70 7.42 -18.34 4.54
C LYS A 70 8.61 -17.81 3.72
N LEU A 71 8.72 -16.49 3.58
CA LEU A 71 9.84 -15.80 2.94
C LEU A 71 11.06 -15.64 3.88
N GLY A 72 11.03 -16.17 5.10
CA GLY A 72 12.13 -16.06 6.06
C GLY A 72 12.24 -14.72 6.79
N LYS A 73 11.23 -13.85 6.67
CA LYS A 73 11.22 -12.55 7.37
C LYS A 73 10.47 -12.62 8.69
N ALA A 74 10.98 -11.91 9.70
CA ALA A 74 10.32 -11.75 11.00
C ALA A 74 9.24 -10.65 10.90
N PRO A 75 7.93 -10.97 11.01
CA PRO A 75 6.86 -9.97 10.81
C PRO A 75 6.83 -8.88 11.91
N SER A 76 7.48 -9.11 13.05
CA SER A 76 7.62 -8.10 14.10
C SER A 76 8.60 -6.99 13.71
N LYS A 77 9.61 -7.31 12.88
CA LYS A 77 10.61 -6.38 12.35
C LYS A 77 10.13 -5.77 11.02
N TYR A 78 9.60 -6.61 10.12
CA TYR A 78 9.08 -6.23 8.79
C TYR A 78 7.56 -6.26 8.81
N ARG A 79 6.94 -5.20 9.36
CA ARG A 79 5.47 -5.11 9.46
C ARG A 79 4.85 -4.70 8.14
N LEU A 80 3.67 -5.20 7.87
CA LEU A 80 2.82 -4.65 6.82
C LEU A 80 2.51 -3.17 7.11
N SER A 81 2.43 -2.34 6.08
CA SER A 81 2.13 -0.91 6.21
C SER A 81 0.80 -0.67 6.93
N SER A 82 -0.24 -1.46 6.62
CA SER A 82 -1.54 -1.42 7.29
C SER A 82 -1.44 -1.74 8.78
N GLU A 83 -0.68 -2.78 9.16
CA GLU A 83 -0.42 -3.12 10.56
C GLU A 83 0.31 -2.00 11.30
N ALA A 84 1.34 -1.43 10.67
CA ALA A 84 2.11 -0.34 11.26
C ALA A 84 1.25 0.91 11.49
N LEU A 85 0.38 1.24 10.53
CA LEU A 85 -0.52 2.39 10.60
C LEU A 85 -1.57 2.25 11.70
N ILE A 86 -2.24 1.09 11.76
CA ILE A 86 -3.25 0.81 12.81
C ILE A 86 -2.59 0.80 14.19
N ARG A 87 -1.43 0.14 14.33
CA ARG A 87 -0.67 0.11 15.59
C ARG A 87 -0.34 1.52 16.08
N ARG A 88 0.05 2.41 15.17
CA ARG A 88 0.33 3.81 15.50
C ARG A 88 -0.90 4.53 16.07
N ILE A 89 -2.08 4.29 15.48
CA ILE A 89 -3.36 4.86 15.95
C ILE A 89 -3.70 4.34 17.34
N LEU A 90 -3.62 3.02 17.54
CA LEU A 90 -3.91 2.39 18.84
C LEU A 90 -2.94 2.81 19.95
N GLN A 91 -1.73 3.26 19.59
CA GLN A 91 -0.77 3.87 20.50
C GLN A 91 -1.02 5.37 20.78
N GLY A 92 -2.10 5.95 20.25
CA GLY A 92 -2.41 7.37 20.43
C GLY A 92 -1.59 8.35 19.59
N LYS A 93 -0.77 7.85 18.63
CA LYS A 93 0.13 8.69 17.81
C LYS A 93 -0.56 9.26 16.55
N GLY A 94 -1.78 8.84 16.25
CA GLY A 94 -2.55 9.26 15.07
C GLY A 94 -1.91 8.89 13.74
N VAL A 95 -2.37 9.50 12.65
CA VAL A 95 -1.83 9.37 11.28
C VAL A 95 -1.04 10.63 10.94
N TYR A 96 -0.02 10.52 10.08
CA TYR A 96 0.66 11.70 9.53
C TYR A 96 -0.21 12.36 8.46
N LYS A 97 -0.24 13.69 8.45
CA LYS A 97 -0.84 14.48 7.37
C LYS A 97 0.24 14.79 6.34
N ILE A 98 0.09 14.27 5.12
CA ILE A 98 1.10 14.38 4.06
C ILE A 98 0.54 15.19 2.88
N ASN A 99 -0.30 14.56 2.07
CA ASN A 99 -1.06 15.16 0.97
C ASN A 99 -2.31 14.31 0.74
N ASN A 100 -3.24 14.80 -0.07
CA ASN A 100 -4.51 14.13 -0.31
C ASN A 100 -4.35 12.68 -0.82
N ILE A 101 -3.41 12.40 -1.71
CA ILE A 101 -3.21 11.06 -2.28
C ILE A 101 -2.69 10.07 -1.22
N VAL A 102 -1.68 10.47 -0.44
CA VAL A 102 -1.12 9.61 0.63
C VAL A 102 -2.14 9.41 1.74
N ASP A 103 -2.91 10.44 2.07
CA ASP A 103 -3.94 10.36 3.12
C ASP A 103 -5.13 9.50 2.67
N ILE A 104 -5.54 9.57 1.39
CA ILE A 104 -6.50 8.64 0.77
C ILE A 104 -5.97 7.20 0.82
N ASN A 105 -4.72 6.97 0.42
CA ASN A 105 -4.08 5.65 0.50
C ASN A 105 -4.11 5.10 1.94
N ASN A 106 -3.81 5.94 2.92
CA ASN A 106 -3.87 5.57 4.33
C ASN A 106 -5.29 5.22 4.77
N LEU A 107 -6.30 5.99 4.35
CA LEU A 107 -7.71 5.72 4.67
C LEU A 107 -8.18 4.39 4.08
N ILE A 108 -7.82 4.09 2.83
CA ILE A 108 -8.08 2.78 2.20
C ILE A 108 -7.43 1.65 3.01
N SER A 109 -6.16 1.82 3.35
CA SER A 109 -5.40 0.83 4.12
C SER A 109 -5.99 0.60 5.51
N LEU A 110 -6.46 1.66 6.18
CA LEU A 110 -7.14 1.57 7.48
C LEU A 110 -8.47 0.82 7.39
N LYS A 111 -9.33 1.18 6.43
CA LYS A 111 -10.65 0.55 6.27
C LYS A 111 -10.54 -0.90 5.80
N SER A 112 -9.68 -1.15 4.82
CA SER A 112 -9.50 -2.49 4.24
C SER A 112 -8.66 -3.43 5.10
N LYS A 113 -7.72 -2.92 5.89
CA LYS A 113 -6.63 -3.66 6.55
C LYS A 113 -5.61 -4.24 5.55
N PHE A 114 -5.77 -4.03 4.25
CA PHE A 114 -4.77 -4.37 3.25
C PHE A 114 -3.61 -3.37 3.29
N PRO A 115 -2.37 -3.81 3.09
CA PRO A 115 -1.29 -2.89 2.74
C PRO A 115 -1.63 -2.20 1.41
N ALA A 116 -1.36 -0.90 1.35
CA ALA A 116 -1.52 -0.12 0.14
C ALA A 116 -0.34 0.83 -0.04
N GLY A 117 0.03 1.10 -1.29
CA GLY A 117 1.05 2.06 -1.68
C GLY A 117 0.59 2.89 -2.87
N SER A 118 1.06 4.14 -2.96
CA SER A 118 0.76 5.04 -4.07
C SER A 118 2.04 5.59 -4.65
N TYR A 119 2.15 5.57 -5.98
CA TYR A 119 3.38 5.84 -6.72
C TYR A 119 3.14 6.87 -7.80
N ASN A 120 4.09 7.80 -7.99
CA ASN A 120 4.11 8.71 -9.13
C ASN A 120 4.52 7.93 -10.40
N ILE A 121 3.61 7.81 -11.36
CA ILE A 121 3.84 7.06 -12.61
C ILE A 121 4.97 7.65 -13.44
N GLU A 122 5.19 8.96 -13.39
CA GLU A 122 6.27 9.62 -14.12
C GLU A 122 7.67 9.10 -13.74
N ASN A 123 7.79 8.53 -12.53
CA ASN A 123 9.02 7.93 -12.01
C ASN A 123 9.09 6.41 -12.20
N LEU A 124 8.14 5.81 -12.93
CA LEU A 124 8.05 4.36 -13.15
C LEU A 124 8.30 4.00 -14.61
N HIS A 125 8.87 2.83 -14.85
CA HIS A 125 9.22 2.33 -16.17
C HIS A 125 8.57 0.96 -16.41
N ASN A 126 7.77 0.84 -17.47
CA ASN A 126 7.17 -0.44 -17.85
C ASN A 126 8.20 -1.44 -18.38
N PRO A 127 7.98 -2.76 -18.19
CA PRO A 127 6.90 -3.36 -17.38
C PRO A 127 7.21 -3.31 -15.89
N ILE A 128 6.15 -3.34 -15.06
CA ILE A 128 6.26 -3.45 -13.61
C ILE A 128 6.02 -4.90 -13.19
N SER A 129 6.85 -5.39 -12.29
CA SER A 129 6.72 -6.75 -11.76
C SER A 129 6.61 -6.73 -10.23
N LEU A 130 5.66 -7.49 -9.68
CA LEU A 130 5.65 -7.81 -8.26
C LEU A 130 6.45 -9.11 -8.08
N MET A 131 7.59 -9.01 -7.44
CA MET A 131 8.55 -10.12 -7.29
C MET A 131 9.07 -10.23 -5.85
N ILE A 132 9.91 -11.23 -5.58
CA ILE A 132 10.59 -11.36 -4.29
C ILE A 132 11.90 -10.59 -4.36
N GLY A 133 12.18 -9.74 -3.38
CA GLY A 133 13.45 -9.02 -3.26
C GLY A 133 14.64 -9.99 -3.23
N LYS A 134 15.66 -9.70 -4.04
CA LYS A 134 16.87 -10.51 -4.16
C LYS A 134 17.75 -10.37 -2.92
N GLU A 135 18.80 -11.20 -2.84
CA GLU A 135 19.86 -11.05 -1.85
C GLU A 135 20.44 -9.63 -1.90
N ASP A 136 20.64 -9.03 -0.74
CA ASP A 136 21.12 -7.65 -0.54
C ASP A 136 20.23 -6.56 -1.19
N GLU A 137 19.02 -6.88 -1.65
CA GLU A 137 18.10 -5.89 -2.19
C GLU A 137 17.77 -4.82 -1.16
N GLN A 138 17.95 -3.56 -1.55
CA GLN A 138 17.68 -2.41 -0.70
C GLN A 138 17.31 -1.18 -1.49
N TYR A 139 16.59 -0.27 -0.86
CA TYR A 139 16.36 1.08 -1.39
C TYR A 139 16.21 2.11 -0.27
N LYS A 140 16.39 3.38 -0.62
CA LYS A 140 16.11 4.48 0.29
C LYS A 140 14.60 4.62 0.48
N GLY A 141 14.13 4.37 1.71
CA GLY A 141 12.71 4.49 2.06
C GLY A 141 12.29 5.93 2.30
N ILE A 142 11.00 6.22 2.11
CA ILE A 142 10.45 7.56 2.38
C ILE A 142 10.71 7.95 3.84
N GLY A 143 11.48 9.03 4.06
CA GLY A 143 11.85 9.50 5.40
C GLY A 143 12.71 8.52 6.19
N LYS A 144 13.42 7.63 5.52
CA LYS A 144 14.31 6.63 6.12
C LYS A 144 15.63 6.56 5.36
N GLU A 145 16.63 5.95 5.98
CA GLU A 145 17.86 5.54 5.31
C GLU A 145 17.62 4.28 4.43
N GLN A 146 18.68 3.61 4.02
CA GLN A 146 18.60 2.37 3.26
C GLN A 146 17.85 1.29 4.05
N ILE A 147 16.85 0.69 3.42
CA ILE A 147 16.03 -0.36 4.00
C ILE A 147 16.37 -1.67 3.27
N ASN A 148 16.70 -2.70 4.03
CA ASN A 148 16.84 -4.05 3.49
C ASN A 148 15.48 -4.59 3.07
N MET A 149 15.36 -4.94 1.80
CA MET A 149 14.13 -5.42 1.14
C MET A 149 14.29 -6.86 0.62
N GLU A 150 15.39 -7.50 0.90
CA GLU A 150 15.63 -8.91 0.59
C GLU A 150 14.47 -9.78 1.10
N ASN A 151 14.03 -10.72 0.29
CA ASN A 151 12.95 -11.67 0.61
C ASN A 151 11.62 -10.99 1.03
N ILE A 152 11.33 -9.80 0.51
CA ILE A 152 10.04 -9.10 0.67
C ILE A 152 9.38 -9.01 -0.70
N PRO A 153 8.02 -9.11 -0.80
CA PRO A 153 7.33 -8.81 -2.05
C PRO A 153 7.58 -7.37 -2.48
N LEU A 154 8.12 -7.16 -3.69
CA LEU A 154 8.54 -5.86 -4.20
C LEU A 154 7.92 -5.55 -5.57
N LEU A 155 7.40 -4.36 -5.73
CA LEU A 155 7.17 -3.77 -7.04
C LEU A 155 8.51 -3.27 -7.59
N THR A 156 8.84 -3.73 -8.79
CA THR A 156 10.10 -3.48 -9.47
C THR A 156 9.83 -3.12 -10.92
N ASP A 157 10.61 -2.20 -11.45
CA ASP A 157 10.65 -1.85 -12.88
C ASP A 157 12.07 -2.02 -13.45
N SER A 158 12.34 -1.51 -14.65
CA SER A 158 13.66 -1.65 -15.29
C SER A 158 14.79 -0.90 -14.57
N ILE A 159 14.47 0.05 -13.68
CA ILE A 159 15.48 0.79 -12.89
C ILE A 159 15.78 0.06 -11.57
N GLY A 160 14.78 -0.59 -10.97
CA GLY A 160 14.92 -1.30 -9.70
C GLY A 160 13.63 -1.32 -8.90
N SER A 161 13.70 -1.82 -7.68
CA SER A 161 12.56 -1.90 -6.76
C SER A 161 12.14 -0.52 -6.26
N PHE A 162 10.82 -0.33 -6.05
CA PHE A 162 10.28 0.97 -5.66
C PHE A 162 9.15 0.93 -4.63
N GLY A 163 8.49 -0.21 -4.45
CA GLY A 163 7.35 -0.29 -3.54
C GLY A 163 7.19 -1.66 -2.91
N SER A 164 6.55 -1.73 -1.76
CA SER A 164 6.31 -2.98 -1.03
C SER A 164 5.12 -2.87 -0.09
N PRO A 165 4.57 -4.02 0.38
CA PRO A 165 3.55 -4.00 1.43
C PRO A 165 4.06 -3.48 2.79
N THR A 166 5.36 -3.18 2.93
CA THR A 166 5.98 -2.72 4.20
C THR A 166 6.35 -1.25 4.19
N SER A 167 6.98 -0.77 3.11
CA SER A 167 7.48 0.60 3.00
C SER A 167 7.83 0.89 1.55
N ASP A 168 7.64 2.12 1.11
CA ASP A 168 7.89 2.54 -0.27
C ASP A 168 9.19 3.34 -0.39
N SER A 169 9.78 3.38 -1.59
CA SER A 169 11.01 4.10 -1.86
C SER A 169 10.76 5.58 -2.15
N GLU A 170 11.74 6.43 -1.82
CA GLU A 170 11.69 7.85 -2.19
C GLU A 170 11.58 8.07 -3.70
N ARG A 171 12.13 7.16 -4.52
CA ARG A 171 12.12 7.29 -5.98
C ARG A 171 10.72 7.43 -6.56
N ALA A 172 9.80 6.64 -6.06
CA ALA A 172 8.43 6.58 -6.59
C ALA A 172 7.40 7.34 -5.74
N MET A 173 7.83 8.10 -4.73
CA MET A 173 6.90 8.77 -3.81
C MET A 173 6.05 9.80 -4.52
N ILE A 174 4.85 10.03 -3.99
CA ILE A 174 3.95 11.09 -4.43
C ILE A 174 4.48 12.45 -3.95
N THR A 175 4.80 13.31 -4.91
CA THR A 175 5.18 14.71 -4.67
C THR A 175 4.10 15.65 -5.17
N SER A 176 4.19 16.94 -4.85
CA SER A 176 3.23 17.96 -5.32
C SER A 176 3.16 18.11 -6.85
N ASN A 177 4.16 17.58 -7.56
CA ASN A 177 4.23 17.67 -9.03
C ASN A 177 3.66 16.41 -9.72
N ALA A 178 3.29 15.37 -8.96
CA ALA A 178 2.73 14.18 -9.56
C ALA A 178 1.35 14.47 -10.15
N SER A 179 1.16 14.16 -11.43
CA SER A 179 -0.10 14.36 -12.16
C SER A 179 -0.82 13.06 -12.49
N GLU A 180 -0.12 11.94 -12.47
CA GLU A 180 -0.67 10.62 -12.68
C GLU A 180 -0.11 9.63 -11.66
N ILE A 181 -0.99 8.82 -11.07
CA ILE A 181 -0.62 7.89 -10.00
C ILE A 181 -0.97 6.45 -10.33
N LEU A 182 -0.18 5.54 -9.75
CA LEU A 182 -0.51 4.13 -9.59
C LEU A 182 -0.71 3.86 -8.10
N MET A 183 -1.92 3.49 -7.69
CA MET A 183 -2.21 3.00 -6.35
C MET A 183 -2.35 1.48 -6.37
N CYS A 184 -1.65 0.79 -5.48
CA CYS A 184 -1.63 -0.65 -5.36
C CYS A 184 -2.14 -1.10 -4.00
N ILE A 185 -3.06 -2.08 -3.99
CA ILE A 185 -3.58 -2.75 -2.79
C ILE A 185 -3.11 -4.20 -2.84
N TYR A 186 -2.43 -4.68 -1.79
CA TYR A 186 -1.85 -6.02 -1.75
C TYR A 186 -2.74 -6.98 -0.95
N SER A 187 -3.23 -8.06 -1.59
CA SER A 187 -3.95 -9.15 -0.95
C SER A 187 -3.14 -10.45 -1.01
N PHE A 188 -2.92 -11.08 0.13
CA PHE A 188 -2.16 -12.32 0.23
C PHE A 188 -3.03 -13.58 0.20
N SER A 189 -4.35 -13.45 0.15
CA SER A 189 -5.31 -14.56 0.23
C SER A 189 -6.31 -14.60 -0.92
N GLY A 190 -6.12 -13.78 -1.95
CA GLY A 190 -7.03 -13.75 -3.09
C GLY A 190 -8.48 -13.38 -2.77
N LYS A 191 -8.72 -12.73 -1.64
CA LYS A 191 -10.06 -12.36 -1.18
C LYS A 191 -10.80 -11.54 -2.21
N THR A 192 -12.05 -11.88 -2.44
CA THR A 192 -12.94 -11.25 -3.42
C THR A 192 -13.29 -9.80 -3.08
N ASP A 193 -13.14 -9.42 -1.82
CA ASP A 193 -13.47 -8.08 -1.32
C ASP A 193 -12.44 -6.98 -1.69
N ILE A 194 -11.35 -7.30 -2.38
CA ILE A 194 -10.45 -6.29 -2.94
C ILE A 194 -11.18 -5.37 -3.93
N ASP A 195 -12.16 -5.90 -4.67
CA ASP A 195 -13.00 -5.15 -5.59
C ASP A 195 -13.76 -4.01 -4.90
N GLU A 196 -14.26 -4.26 -3.68
CA GLU A 196 -14.97 -3.26 -2.89
C GLU A 196 -14.05 -2.08 -2.57
N TYR A 197 -12.80 -2.36 -2.15
CA TYR A 197 -11.84 -1.32 -1.80
C TYR A 197 -11.25 -0.61 -3.01
N LEU A 198 -11.20 -1.26 -4.17
CA LEU A 198 -10.86 -0.58 -5.43
C LEU A 198 -11.96 0.38 -5.87
N LYS A 199 -13.23 0.01 -5.72
CA LYS A 199 -14.39 0.90 -5.98
C LYS A 199 -14.38 2.07 -4.99
N TYR A 200 -14.23 1.79 -3.70
CA TYR A 200 -14.10 2.82 -2.68
C TYR A 200 -12.91 3.75 -2.97
N GLY A 201 -11.77 3.20 -3.35
CA GLY A 201 -10.58 3.99 -3.75
C GLY A 201 -10.87 4.93 -4.92
N LYS A 202 -11.59 4.46 -5.94
CA LYS A 202 -12.04 5.30 -7.03
C LYS A 202 -12.91 6.46 -6.53
N GLU A 203 -13.94 6.17 -5.73
CA GLU A 203 -14.87 7.18 -5.23
C GLU A 203 -14.17 8.28 -4.41
N ILE A 204 -13.25 7.90 -3.52
CA ILE A 204 -12.56 8.90 -2.70
C ILE A 204 -11.46 9.64 -3.45
N LEU A 205 -10.84 9.05 -4.49
CA LEU A 205 -9.94 9.75 -5.41
C LEU A 205 -10.70 10.79 -6.24
N GLU A 206 -11.88 10.44 -6.78
CA GLU A 206 -12.76 11.39 -7.46
C GLU A 206 -13.16 12.55 -6.52
N LYS A 207 -13.54 12.24 -5.28
CA LYS A 207 -14.04 13.20 -4.30
C LYS A 207 -12.97 14.15 -3.76
N TYR A 208 -11.75 13.66 -3.51
CA TYR A 208 -10.73 14.39 -2.76
C TYR A 208 -9.44 14.71 -3.53
N ALA A 209 -9.31 14.20 -4.76
CA ALA A 209 -8.12 14.41 -5.58
C ALA A 209 -8.46 14.78 -7.04
N ASN A 210 -9.70 15.17 -7.31
CA ASN A 210 -10.19 15.51 -8.65
C ASN A 210 -9.79 14.48 -9.72
N ALA A 211 -9.84 13.20 -9.34
CA ALA A 211 -9.30 12.11 -10.17
C ALA A 211 -10.11 11.93 -11.46
N LYS A 212 -9.40 11.76 -12.58
CA LYS A 212 -9.94 11.54 -13.92
C LYS A 212 -9.28 10.35 -14.59
N ASP A 213 -9.91 9.84 -15.66
CA ASP A 213 -9.39 8.72 -16.47
C ASP A 213 -9.02 7.49 -15.64
N ILE A 214 -9.82 7.22 -14.62
CA ILE A 214 -9.54 6.16 -13.65
C ILE A 214 -9.66 4.80 -14.30
N LYS A 215 -8.57 4.03 -14.23
CA LYS A 215 -8.48 2.65 -14.69
C LYS A 215 -8.25 1.74 -13.50
N ILE A 216 -9.02 0.67 -13.40
CA ILE A 216 -8.90 -0.33 -12.33
C ILE A 216 -8.55 -1.68 -12.95
N LYS A 217 -7.60 -2.39 -12.37
CA LYS A 217 -7.20 -3.74 -12.78
C LYS A 217 -6.86 -4.58 -11.57
N ILE A 218 -7.27 -5.85 -11.60
CA ILE A 218 -6.85 -6.87 -10.63
C ILE A 218 -5.89 -7.79 -11.33
N ILE A 219 -4.73 -7.98 -10.72
CA ILE A 219 -3.64 -8.84 -11.20
C ILE A 219 -3.60 -10.07 -10.28
N LYS A 220 -3.59 -11.26 -10.88
CA LYS A 220 -3.48 -12.55 -10.20
C LYS A 220 -2.29 -13.35 -10.69
#